data_d6a7aa4df3840c142489082ec5ba66d0
#
_entry.id   d6a7aa4df3840c142489082ec5ba66d0
#
_cell.length_a   1.000
_cell.length_b   1.000
_cell.length_c   1.000
_cell.angle_alpha   90.00
_cell.angle_beta   90.00
_cell.angle_gamma   90.00
#
_symmetry.space_group_name_H-M   'P 1'
#
loop_
_entity.id
_entity.type
_entity.pdbx_description
1 polymer ?
#
loop_
_entity_poly.entity_id
_entity_poly.type
_entity_poly.pdbx_seq_one_letter_code
_entity_poly.pdbx_strand_id
1 'polypeptide(L)'
;MDSKYKISIIGDSKIVNKEEFFIAEKLGEALISNGYRIVCGGLGGVMEAVCKGGRESKKHVDGDIIGIIPGYNPGDANQYVDIVIATGLDQVRNLVISNSDAVVAIGGGAGTLTEIGFAWSLKRLLIAYKIKGWSGKVADTKIDYRDRYPDISEDKVFGVSIESEVIEILDSMLPKYDKRFTRL
;
A
#
# COMPACT_ATOMS: atom_id res chain seq x y z
N MET A 1 -13.43 18.30 -9.09
CA MET A 1 -12.75 17.07 -9.51
C MET A 1 -12.60 16.20 -8.27
N ASP A 2 -13.32 15.09 -8.21
CA ASP A 2 -13.11 14.13 -7.13
C ASP A 2 -11.71 13.54 -7.30
N SER A 3 -10.84 13.83 -6.33
CA SER A 3 -9.47 13.33 -6.31
C SER A 3 -9.52 11.83 -5.99
N LYS A 4 -9.00 10.99 -6.89
CA LYS A 4 -8.86 9.54 -6.62
C LYS A 4 -8.07 9.32 -5.32
N TYR A 5 -8.53 8.42 -4.47
CA TYR A 5 -7.76 7.99 -3.32
C TYR A 5 -6.45 7.28 -3.73
N LYS A 6 -5.41 7.51 -2.96
CA LYS A 6 -4.07 6.94 -3.14
C LYS A 6 -3.87 5.80 -2.15
N ILE A 7 -3.66 4.61 -2.67
CA ILE A 7 -3.46 3.39 -1.88
C ILE A 7 -2.00 2.98 -1.99
N SER A 8 -1.29 3.01 -0.88
CA SER A 8 0.10 2.53 -0.84
C SER A 8 0.16 1.01 -0.73
N ILE A 9 0.98 0.41 -1.59
CA ILE A 9 1.27 -1.01 -1.54
C ILE A 9 2.71 -1.20 -1.09
N ILE A 10 2.87 -1.92 0.02
CA ILE A 10 4.14 -2.19 0.67
C ILE A 10 4.39 -3.70 0.75
N GLY A 11 5.65 -4.09 0.63
CA GLY A 11 6.03 -5.50 0.63
C GLY A 11 7.50 -5.71 0.28
N ASP A 12 7.87 -6.96 0.00
CA ASP A 12 9.25 -7.31 -0.29
C ASP A 12 9.74 -6.74 -1.63
N SER A 13 10.97 -6.23 -1.63
CA SER A 13 11.65 -5.76 -2.84
C SER A 13 12.13 -6.91 -3.75
N LYS A 14 12.10 -8.14 -3.24
CA LYS A 14 12.39 -9.36 -3.98
C LYS A 14 11.28 -10.36 -3.70
N ILE A 15 10.62 -10.82 -4.74
CA ILE A 15 9.57 -11.85 -4.61
C ILE A 15 10.21 -13.17 -4.18
N VAL A 16 9.73 -13.69 -3.06
CA VAL A 16 10.21 -14.96 -2.48
C VAL A 16 9.48 -16.15 -3.07
N ASN A 17 8.21 -15.95 -3.49
CA ASN A 17 7.40 -17.02 -4.06
C ASN A 17 6.40 -16.50 -5.10
N LYS A 18 5.83 -17.43 -5.90
CA LYS A 18 4.86 -17.09 -6.96
C LYS A 18 3.53 -16.57 -6.42
N GLU A 19 3.16 -16.95 -5.22
CA GLU A 19 1.92 -16.53 -4.58
C GLU A 19 1.92 -15.02 -4.31
N GLU A 20 3.01 -14.49 -3.75
CA GLU A 20 3.17 -13.04 -3.52
C GLU A 20 3.07 -12.23 -4.82
N PHE A 21 3.68 -12.75 -5.90
CA PHE A 21 3.61 -12.12 -7.21
C PHE A 21 2.16 -12.06 -7.72
N PHE A 22 1.48 -13.19 -7.68
CA PHE A 22 0.11 -13.30 -8.18
C PHE A 22 -0.85 -12.40 -7.38
N ILE A 23 -0.74 -12.40 -6.05
CA ILE A 23 -1.54 -11.55 -5.15
C ILE A 23 -1.31 -10.07 -5.50
N ALA A 24 -0.06 -9.65 -5.62
CA ALA A 24 0.28 -8.25 -5.91
C ALA A 24 -0.23 -7.80 -7.29
N GLU A 25 -0.07 -8.65 -8.32
CA GLU A 25 -0.53 -8.38 -9.69
C GLU A 25 -2.06 -8.25 -9.73
N LYS A 26 -2.79 -9.17 -9.11
CA LYS A 26 -4.27 -9.13 -9.01
C LYS A 26 -4.76 -7.91 -8.22
N LEU A 27 -4.09 -7.56 -7.13
CA LEU A 27 -4.42 -6.36 -6.37
C LEU A 27 -4.23 -5.10 -7.22
N GLY A 28 -3.15 -5.00 -7.99
CA GLY A 28 -2.89 -3.86 -8.86
C GLY A 28 -4.00 -3.64 -9.88
N GLU A 29 -4.40 -4.70 -10.58
CA GLU A 29 -5.51 -4.68 -11.53
C GLU A 29 -6.83 -4.25 -10.85
N ALA A 30 -7.14 -4.81 -9.66
CA ALA A 30 -8.35 -4.52 -8.92
C ALA A 30 -8.41 -3.05 -8.47
N LEU A 31 -7.31 -2.49 -7.94
CA LEU A 31 -7.26 -1.10 -7.48
C LEU A 31 -7.55 -0.11 -8.61
N ILE A 32 -6.85 -0.24 -9.74
CA ILE A 32 -7.07 0.63 -10.89
C ILE A 32 -8.47 0.46 -11.46
N SER A 33 -8.96 -0.78 -11.54
CA SER A 33 -10.32 -1.09 -12.05
C SER A 33 -11.43 -0.48 -11.18
N ASN A 34 -11.16 -0.23 -9.90
CA ASN A 34 -12.08 0.42 -8.96
C ASN A 34 -11.80 1.92 -8.74
N GLY A 35 -10.94 2.53 -9.55
CA GLY A 35 -10.73 3.97 -9.57
C GLY A 35 -9.77 4.50 -8.51
N TYR A 36 -9.00 3.63 -7.87
CA TYR A 36 -7.93 4.02 -6.96
C TYR A 36 -6.62 4.34 -7.71
N ARG A 37 -5.72 5.07 -7.08
CA ARG A 37 -4.31 5.22 -7.50
C ARG A 37 -3.42 4.32 -6.67
N ILE A 38 -2.39 3.79 -7.31
CA ILE A 38 -1.33 3.01 -6.65
C ILE A 38 -0.18 3.95 -6.29
N VAL A 39 0.30 3.85 -5.05
CA VAL A 39 1.58 4.41 -4.60
C VAL A 39 2.44 3.25 -4.11
N CYS A 40 3.71 3.21 -4.47
CA CYS A 40 4.62 2.18 -3.97
C CYS A 40 6.07 2.67 -3.95
N GLY A 41 6.99 1.82 -3.49
CA GLY A 41 8.42 2.12 -3.50
C GLY A 41 9.09 2.14 -4.87
N GLY A 42 8.37 1.81 -5.93
CA GLY A 42 8.81 1.96 -7.32
C GLY A 42 9.91 1.01 -7.80
N LEU A 43 10.38 0.07 -6.96
CA LEU A 43 11.44 -0.88 -7.28
C LEU A 43 10.86 -2.24 -7.70
N GLY A 44 11.63 -3.33 -7.53
CA GLY A 44 11.23 -4.69 -7.89
C GLY A 44 10.30 -5.36 -6.87
N GLY A 45 10.09 -6.67 -7.03
CA GLY A 45 9.33 -7.50 -6.11
C GLY A 45 7.83 -7.21 -6.13
N VAL A 46 7.23 -7.10 -4.95
CA VAL A 46 5.80 -6.78 -4.77
C VAL A 46 5.44 -5.46 -5.46
N MET A 47 6.33 -4.46 -5.41
CA MET A 47 6.12 -3.15 -6.02
C MET A 47 6.01 -3.25 -7.54
N GLU A 48 6.89 -4.01 -8.18
CA GLU A 48 6.85 -4.21 -9.63
C GLU A 48 5.60 -5.01 -10.05
N ALA A 49 5.27 -6.07 -9.30
CA ALA A 49 4.11 -6.89 -9.59
C ALA A 49 2.78 -6.10 -9.52
N VAL A 50 2.61 -5.26 -8.47
CA VAL A 50 1.40 -4.43 -8.35
C VAL A 50 1.33 -3.37 -9.45
N CYS A 51 2.45 -2.77 -9.82
CA CYS A 51 2.49 -1.81 -10.94
C CYS A 51 2.11 -2.48 -12.26
N LYS A 52 2.65 -3.68 -12.52
CA LYS A 52 2.31 -4.48 -13.70
C LYS A 52 0.82 -4.76 -13.77
N GLY A 53 0.23 -5.30 -12.71
CA GLY A 53 -1.22 -5.55 -12.66
C GLY A 53 -2.05 -4.29 -12.85
N GLY A 54 -1.63 -3.17 -12.27
CA GLY A 54 -2.27 -1.87 -12.48
C GLY A 54 -2.26 -1.42 -13.95
N ARG A 55 -1.14 -1.61 -14.65
CA ARG A 55 -1.00 -1.31 -16.10
C ARG A 55 -1.89 -2.20 -16.97
N GLU A 56 -2.13 -3.44 -16.58
CA GLU A 56 -2.98 -4.38 -17.31
C GLU A 56 -4.48 -4.08 -17.18
N SER A 57 -4.89 -3.25 -16.22
CA SER A 57 -6.28 -2.82 -16.09
C SER A 57 -6.73 -1.99 -17.30
N LYS A 58 -7.88 -2.33 -17.87
CA LYS A 58 -8.50 -1.57 -18.97
C LYS A 58 -8.89 -0.13 -18.60
N LYS A 59 -8.91 0.19 -17.30
CA LYS A 59 -9.22 1.53 -16.79
C LYS A 59 -7.98 2.34 -16.44
N HIS A 60 -6.78 1.78 -16.64
CA HIS A 60 -5.54 2.49 -16.38
C HIS A 60 -5.43 3.75 -17.25
N VAL A 61 -5.03 4.84 -16.63
CA VAL A 61 -4.63 6.08 -17.30
C VAL A 61 -3.30 6.56 -16.73
N ASP A 62 -2.54 7.28 -17.55
CA ASP A 62 -1.24 7.82 -17.14
C ASP A 62 -1.38 8.68 -15.87
N GLY A 63 -0.49 8.45 -14.90
CA GLY A 63 -0.52 9.06 -13.58
C GLY A 63 -1.28 8.27 -12.50
N ASP A 64 -1.82 7.11 -12.79
CA ASP A 64 -2.47 6.27 -11.78
C ASP A 64 -1.49 5.45 -10.94
N ILE A 65 -0.23 5.28 -11.39
CA ILE A 65 0.81 4.50 -10.71
C ILE A 65 2.00 5.38 -10.36
N ILE A 66 2.20 5.63 -9.07
CA ILE A 66 3.24 6.52 -8.54
C ILE A 66 4.30 5.70 -7.80
N GLY A 67 5.54 5.79 -8.25
CA GLY A 67 6.70 5.17 -7.61
C GLY A 67 7.55 6.20 -6.86
N ILE A 68 7.72 6.02 -5.55
CA ILE A 68 8.55 6.87 -4.69
C ILE A 68 9.85 6.13 -4.39
N ILE A 69 10.89 6.38 -5.19
CA ILE A 69 12.15 5.63 -5.12
C ILE A 69 13.15 6.25 -4.13
N PRO A 70 14.02 5.43 -3.52
CA PRO A 70 14.98 5.89 -2.51
C PRO A 70 16.15 6.69 -3.09
N GLY A 71 16.52 6.40 -4.33
CA GLY A 71 17.68 6.99 -5.00
C GLY A 71 17.40 8.34 -5.66
N TYR A 72 18.38 8.83 -6.40
CA TYR A 72 18.34 10.10 -7.15
C TYR A 72 17.98 9.92 -8.62
N ASN A 73 18.19 8.72 -9.18
CA ASN A 73 18.01 8.47 -10.61
C ASN A 73 16.61 7.91 -10.87
N PRO A 74 15.72 8.65 -11.58
CA PRO A 74 14.40 8.15 -11.95
C PRO A 74 14.41 6.85 -12.76
N GLY A 75 15.50 6.57 -13.48
CA GLY A 75 15.68 5.35 -14.27
C GLY A 75 15.81 4.07 -13.45
N ASP A 76 15.96 4.16 -12.11
CA ASP A 76 15.99 3.01 -11.21
C ASP A 76 14.58 2.44 -10.92
N ALA A 77 13.52 3.17 -11.28
CA ALA A 77 12.15 2.69 -11.11
C ALA A 77 11.82 1.54 -12.06
N ASN A 78 10.91 0.66 -11.66
CA ASN A 78 10.41 -0.36 -12.56
C ASN A 78 9.61 0.26 -13.72
N GLN A 79 9.58 -0.44 -14.85
CA GLN A 79 9.04 0.05 -16.13
C GLN A 79 7.51 0.31 -16.13
N TYR A 80 6.80 -0.12 -15.10
CA TYR A 80 5.33 -0.02 -15.00
C TYR A 80 4.87 1.21 -14.23
N VAL A 81 5.78 1.99 -13.63
CA VAL A 81 5.47 3.24 -12.94
C VAL A 81 5.16 4.35 -13.95
N ASP A 82 4.10 5.13 -13.72
CA ASP A 82 3.76 6.29 -14.54
C ASP A 82 4.52 7.55 -14.10
N ILE A 83 4.49 7.82 -12.78
CA ILE A 83 5.13 8.99 -12.17
C ILE A 83 6.22 8.52 -11.21
N VAL A 84 7.47 8.85 -11.49
CA VAL A 84 8.61 8.52 -10.64
C VAL A 84 8.98 9.74 -9.79
N ILE A 85 9.01 9.55 -8.47
CA ILE A 85 9.50 10.55 -7.50
C ILE A 85 10.82 10.03 -6.93
N ALA A 86 11.93 10.52 -7.47
CA ALA A 86 13.27 10.21 -6.99
C ALA A 86 13.61 11.11 -5.79
N THR A 87 13.64 10.54 -4.58
CA THR A 87 13.70 11.33 -3.35
C THR A 87 15.11 11.57 -2.83
N GLY A 88 16.06 10.66 -3.07
CA GLY A 88 17.37 10.67 -2.43
C GLY A 88 17.33 10.48 -0.91
N LEU A 89 16.20 10.01 -0.35
CA LEU A 89 15.98 9.89 1.09
C LEU A 89 16.26 8.48 1.64
N ASP A 90 16.67 7.54 0.79
CA ASP A 90 16.89 6.14 1.17
C ASP A 90 15.67 5.57 1.94
N GLN A 91 15.87 4.98 3.12
CA GLN A 91 14.81 4.40 3.95
C GLN A 91 13.82 5.43 4.52
N VAL A 92 14.22 6.70 4.64
CA VAL A 92 13.35 7.76 5.18
C VAL A 92 12.12 7.99 4.28
N ARG A 93 12.21 7.71 2.97
CA ARG A 93 11.08 7.82 2.04
C ARG A 93 9.91 6.88 2.39
N ASN A 94 10.15 5.82 3.21
CA ASN A 94 9.10 4.91 3.67
C ASN A 94 7.97 5.66 4.40
N LEU A 95 8.31 6.74 5.13
CA LEU A 95 7.32 7.61 5.75
C LEU A 95 6.42 8.27 4.71
N VAL A 96 6.97 8.71 3.57
CA VAL A 96 6.21 9.36 2.50
C VAL A 96 5.24 8.36 1.85
N ILE A 97 5.69 7.13 1.58
CA ILE A 97 4.85 6.04 1.06
C ILE A 97 3.71 5.76 2.02
N SER A 98 4.02 5.58 3.31
CA SER A 98 3.04 5.26 4.35
C SER A 98 2.02 6.37 4.61
N ASN A 99 2.22 7.57 4.07
CA ASN A 99 1.35 8.73 4.23
C ASN A 99 0.26 8.84 3.14
N SER A 100 -0.12 7.75 2.52
CA SER A 100 -1.25 7.67 1.57
C SER A 100 -2.61 7.61 2.29
N ASP A 101 -3.71 7.55 1.55
CA ASP A 101 -5.05 7.49 2.14
C ASP A 101 -5.28 6.16 2.87
N ALA A 102 -4.77 5.04 2.31
CA ALA A 102 -4.70 3.74 2.97
C ALA A 102 -3.40 3.03 2.58
N VAL A 103 -3.04 1.98 3.33
CA VAL A 103 -1.84 1.17 3.11
C VAL A 103 -2.22 -0.31 3.11
N VAL A 104 -1.76 -1.05 2.10
CA VAL A 104 -1.94 -2.50 1.97
C VAL A 104 -0.58 -3.18 2.01
N ALA A 105 -0.39 -4.11 2.95
CA ALA A 105 0.84 -4.87 3.13
C ALA A 105 0.73 -6.28 2.55
N ILE A 106 1.75 -6.69 1.79
CA ILE A 106 1.86 -8.04 1.19
C ILE A 106 3.21 -8.63 1.60
N GLY A 107 3.20 -9.68 2.43
CA GLY A 107 4.42 -10.31 2.93
C GLY A 107 5.28 -9.35 3.75
N GLY A 108 6.52 -9.23 3.37
CA GLY A 108 7.40 -8.17 3.82
C GLY A 108 8.31 -8.49 4.99
N GLY A 109 9.49 -7.86 4.96
CA GLY A 109 10.54 -7.90 5.97
C GLY A 109 10.55 -6.66 6.87
N ALA A 110 11.74 -6.28 7.36
CA ALA A 110 11.94 -5.17 8.30
C ALA A 110 11.53 -3.81 7.72
N GLY A 111 11.78 -3.56 6.41
CA GLY A 111 11.33 -2.34 5.75
C GLY A 111 9.81 -2.21 5.78
N THR A 112 9.11 -3.28 5.43
CA THR A 112 7.65 -3.33 5.47
C THR A 112 7.10 -3.13 6.89
N LEU A 113 7.78 -3.69 7.91
CA LEU A 113 7.41 -3.44 9.31
C LEU A 113 7.50 -1.95 9.68
N THR A 114 8.54 -1.24 9.22
CA THR A 114 8.66 0.21 9.50
C THR A 114 7.55 0.99 8.83
N GLU A 115 7.18 0.64 7.61
CA GLU A 115 6.06 1.25 6.88
C GLU A 115 4.71 0.99 7.56
N ILE A 116 4.48 -0.24 8.04
CA ILE A 116 3.30 -0.58 8.87
C ILE A 116 3.23 0.30 10.12
N GLY A 117 4.34 0.45 10.83
CA GLY A 117 4.44 1.31 12.02
C GLY A 117 4.16 2.78 11.72
N PHE A 118 4.69 3.30 10.61
CA PHE A 118 4.38 4.66 10.16
C PHE A 118 2.90 4.82 9.81
N ALA A 119 2.33 3.90 9.01
CA ALA A 119 0.93 3.96 8.62
C ALA A 119 0.00 3.94 9.85
N TRP A 120 0.30 3.10 10.84
CA TRP A 120 -0.43 3.06 12.10
C TRP A 120 -0.35 4.39 12.85
N SER A 121 0.85 4.93 13.05
CA SER A 121 1.07 6.20 13.74
C SER A 121 0.42 7.38 13.03
N LEU A 122 0.40 7.36 11.70
CA LEU A 122 -0.26 8.36 10.85
C LEU A 122 -1.77 8.18 10.74
N LYS A 123 -2.36 7.24 11.50
CA LYS A 123 -3.81 6.97 11.52
C LYS A 123 -4.37 6.57 10.15
N ARG A 124 -3.59 5.83 9.34
CA ARG A 124 -4.05 5.33 8.04
C ARG A 124 -4.90 4.08 8.23
N LEU A 125 -5.86 3.87 7.31
CA LEU A 125 -6.49 2.57 7.15
C LEU A 125 -5.41 1.58 6.73
N LEU A 126 -5.27 0.47 7.47
CA LEU A 126 -4.22 -0.51 7.27
C LEU A 126 -4.82 -1.87 7.00
N ILE A 127 -4.45 -2.44 5.85
CA ILE A 127 -4.91 -3.75 5.39
C ILE A 127 -3.68 -4.64 5.20
N ALA A 128 -3.76 -5.92 5.53
CA ALA A 128 -2.62 -6.83 5.42
C ALA A 128 -3.06 -8.21 4.94
N TYR A 129 -2.34 -8.73 3.94
CA TYR A 129 -2.57 -10.08 3.46
C TYR A 129 -2.11 -11.14 4.48
N LYS A 130 -2.94 -12.16 4.70
CA LYS A 130 -2.70 -13.30 5.62
C LYS A 130 -1.73 -14.31 5.02
N ILE A 131 -0.54 -13.84 4.65
CA ILE A 131 0.53 -14.67 4.08
C ILE A 131 1.81 -14.55 4.91
N LYS A 132 2.82 -15.37 4.60
CA LYS A 132 4.11 -15.34 5.29
C LYS A 132 4.76 -13.96 5.22
N GLY A 133 5.30 -13.47 6.34
CA GLY A 133 5.93 -12.16 6.45
C GLY A 133 5.27 -11.29 7.50
N TRP A 134 5.60 -10.00 7.52
CA TRP A 134 5.03 -9.08 8.50
C TRP A 134 3.55 -8.80 8.25
N SER A 135 3.09 -8.82 7.00
CA SER A 135 1.66 -8.67 6.73
C SER A 135 0.81 -9.70 7.48
N GLY A 136 1.17 -11.00 7.39
CA GLY A 136 0.44 -12.06 8.07
C GLY A 136 0.58 -12.03 9.59
N LYS A 137 1.71 -11.50 10.13
CA LYS A 137 1.90 -11.37 11.58
C LYS A 137 1.01 -10.31 12.20
N VAL A 138 0.70 -9.24 11.46
CA VAL A 138 -0.10 -8.12 11.97
C VAL A 138 -1.57 -8.17 11.54
N ALA A 139 -1.91 -9.03 10.59
CA ALA A 139 -3.28 -9.20 10.12
C ALA A 139 -4.23 -9.50 11.29
N ASP A 140 -5.34 -8.79 11.33
CA ASP A 140 -6.37 -8.86 12.38
C ASP A 140 -5.91 -8.48 13.79
N THR A 141 -4.79 -7.74 13.92
CA THR A 141 -4.27 -7.27 15.21
C THR A 141 -4.27 -5.74 15.31
N LYS A 142 -4.15 -5.21 16.53
CA LYS A 142 -3.73 -3.83 16.79
C LYS A 142 -2.20 -3.79 16.87
N ILE A 143 -1.57 -2.72 16.39
CA ILE A 143 -0.11 -2.57 16.48
C ILE A 143 0.29 -2.16 17.91
N ASP A 144 -0.53 -1.34 18.55
CA ASP A 144 -0.34 -0.94 19.95
C ASP A 144 -1.71 -0.77 20.65
N TYR A 145 -1.68 -0.32 21.93
CA TYR A 145 -2.85 -0.18 22.80
C TYR A 145 -3.66 1.11 22.57
N ARG A 146 -3.23 2.01 21.70
CA ARG A 146 -3.88 3.32 21.50
C ARG A 146 -5.17 3.18 20.70
N ASP A 147 -6.20 3.90 21.14
CA ASP A 147 -7.43 4.03 20.37
C ASP A 147 -7.27 5.19 19.37
N ARG A 148 -6.88 4.86 18.14
CA ARG A 148 -6.69 5.84 17.07
C ARG A 148 -8.01 6.45 16.60
N TYR A 149 -9.07 5.64 16.60
CA TYR A 149 -10.42 5.97 16.17
C TYR A 149 -11.45 5.46 17.16
N PRO A 150 -11.80 6.24 18.22
CA PRO A 150 -12.79 5.81 19.22
C PRO A 150 -14.16 5.44 18.65
N ASP A 151 -14.51 6.05 17.50
CA ASP A 151 -15.79 5.81 16.80
C ASP A 151 -15.77 4.57 15.90
N ILE A 152 -14.62 3.91 15.76
CA ILE A 152 -14.44 2.67 15.01
C ILE A 152 -14.05 1.57 16.01
N SER A 153 -15.05 0.87 16.55
CA SER A 153 -14.87 -0.11 17.62
C SER A 153 -13.90 -1.25 17.28
N GLU A 154 -13.73 -1.54 15.99
CA GLU A 154 -12.86 -2.61 15.49
C GLU A 154 -11.63 -2.07 14.73
N ASP A 155 -11.15 -0.85 15.05
CA ASP A 155 -9.94 -0.32 14.45
C ASP A 155 -8.74 -1.25 14.70
N LYS A 156 -8.24 -1.83 13.64
CA LYS A 156 -7.13 -2.80 13.62
C LYS A 156 -6.44 -2.79 12.26
N VAL A 157 -5.44 -3.63 12.08
CA VAL A 157 -4.94 -4.01 10.76
C VAL A 157 -5.91 -5.04 10.20
N PHE A 158 -6.65 -4.69 9.15
CA PHE A 158 -7.65 -5.60 8.55
C PHE A 158 -6.95 -6.70 7.76
N GLY A 159 -7.14 -7.95 8.17
CA GLY A 159 -6.57 -9.12 7.52
C GLY A 159 -7.41 -9.58 6.34
N VAL A 160 -6.77 -9.81 5.18
CA VAL A 160 -7.41 -10.25 3.93
C VAL A 160 -6.68 -11.43 3.30
N SER A 161 -7.37 -12.14 2.42
CA SER A 161 -6.80 -13.26 1.66
C SER A 161 -6.83 -13.03 0.15
N ILE A 162 -7.77 -12.21 -0.35
CA ILE A 162 -7.96 -11.94 -1.78
C ILE A 162 -8.20 -10.45 -2.04
N GLU A 163 -8.00 -10.02 -3.27
CA GLU A 163 -8.10 -8.61 -3.69
C GLU A 163 -9.49 -8.01 -3.54
N SER A 164 -10.55 -8.81 -3.70
CA SER A 164 -11.92 -8.31 -3.53
C SER A 164 -12.22 -7.87 -2.09
N GLU A 165 -11.67 -8.57 -1.09
CA GLU A 165 -11.78 -8.16 0.32
C GLU A 165 -11.10 -6.81 0.57
N VAL A 166 -9.96 -6.54 -0.11
CA VAL A 166 -9.31 -5.23 -0.04
C VAL A 166 -10.24 -4.13 -0.55
N ILE A 167 -10.87 -4.33 -1.70
CA ILE A 167 -11.78 -3.35 -2.30
C ILE A 167 -12.98 -3.11 -1.37
N GLU A 168 -13.61 -4.16 -0.84
CA GLU A 168 -14.73 -4.05 0.11
C GLU A 168 -14.36 -3.23 1.35
N ILE A 169 -13.17 -3.46 1.92
CA ILE A 169 -12.68 -2.70 3.07
C ILE A 169 -12.40 -1.25 2.69
N LEU A 170 -11.77 -0.99 1.55
CA LEU A 170 -11.53 0.37 1.07
C LEU A 170 -12.85 1.15 0.90
N ASP A 171 -13.82 0.56 0.21
CA ASP A 171 -15.10 1.21 -0.06
C ASP A 171 -15.90 1.51 1.23
N SER A 172 -15.89 0.58 2.20
CA SER A 172 -16.69 0.70 3.43
C SER A 172 -16.00 1.48 4.54
N MET A 173 -14.67 1.39 4.64
CA MET A 173 -13.92 1.91 5.80
C MET A 173 -13.15 3.19 5.49
N LEU A 174 -12.61 3.37 4.28
CA LEU A 174 -11.76 4.53 3.96
C LEU A 174 -12.46 5.88 4.24
N PRO A 175 -13.75 6.07 3.97
CA PRO A 175 -14.46 7.31 4.33
C PRO A 175 -14.50 7.59 5.84
N LYS A 176 -14.42 6.56 6.68
CA LYS A 176 -14.43 6.67 8.14
C LYS A 176 -13.07 7.05 8.73
N TYR A 177 -11.98 6.86 7.96
CA TYR A 177 -10.61 7.18 8.38
C TYR A 177 -10.26 8.65 8.08
N ASP A 178 -11.10 9.58 8.54
CA ASP A 178 -10.99 11.02 8.30
C ASP A 178 -9.84 11.70 9.06
N LYS A 179 -9.44 11.15 10.23
CA LYS A 179 -8.32 11.67 11.05
C LYS A 179 -6.95 11.60 10.36
N ARG A 180 -6.85 10.94 9.21
CA ARG A 180 -5.63 10.92 8.39
C ARG A 180 -5.15 12.32 7.96
N PHE A 181 -5.99 13.33 8.03
CA PHE A 181 -5.64 14.72 7.73
C PHE A 181 -5.34 15.56 8.98
N THR A 182 -5.53 15.01 10.18
CA THR A 182 -5.25 15.72 11.42
C THR A 182 -3.80 15.52 11.86
N ARG A 183 -3.23 16.52 12.54
CA ARG A 183 -1.91 16.35 13.18
C ARG A 183 -1.97 15.28 14.26
N LEU A 184 -0.85 14.57 14.43
CA LEU A 184 -0.66 13.58 15.49
C LEU A 184 -0.66 14.25 16.87
#